data_e9411ea02745c308d66907b4cf8492af
#
_entry.id   e9411ea02745c308d66907b4cf8492af
#
_cell.length_a   1.000
_cell.length_b   1.000
_cell.length_c   1.000
_cell.angle_alpha   90.00
_cell.angle_beta   90.00
_cell.angle_gamma   90.00
#
_symmetry.space_group_name_H-M   'P 1'
#
loop_
_entity.id
_entity.type
_entity.pdbx_description
1 polymer ?
#
loop_
_entity_poly.entity_id
_entity_poly.type
_entity_poly.pdbx_seq_one_letter_code
_entity_poly.pdbx_strand_id
1 'polypeptide(L)'
;GSDRLIPETRMTAPLGIDALAGRRTFIKTAAAAGVVLAGWKPTLGRGGVLQKLNVASIGVGGMGTSDLAQISSHPEVVIAGLCDTDSNNLGKAGSLHPDAKRFADGREMFDSLGDEFDAVSITTPDHMHAVYAMMALNADKHLYCQKPLAWSVHENRALAKAAAANPGLATQMGTQNASRPM
;
A
#
# COMPACT_ATOMS: atom_id res chain seq x y z
N GLY A 1 38.33 46.00 -14.20
CA GLY A 1 37.14 45.40 -13.63
C GLY A 1 36.18 45.07 -14.74
N SER A 2 35.87 43.82 -15.01
CA SER A 2 34.83 43.40 -15.95
C SER A 2 33.81 42.58 -15.20
N ASP A 3 32.65 43.20 -14.90
CA ASP A 3 31.45 42.53 -14.45
C ASP A 3 30.96 41.60 -15.56
N ARG A 4 30.94 40.28 -15.31
CA ARG A 4 30.21 39.33 -16.12
C ARG A 4 28.87 39.05 -15.42
N LEU A 5 27.84 39.66 -15.96
CA LEU A 5 26.46 39.37 -15.66
C LEU A 5 26.12 37.92 -16.09
N ILE A 6 25.65 37.14 -15.14
CA ILE A 6 25.09 35.81 -15.36
C ILE A 6 23.67 36.03 -15.91
N PRO A 7 23.27 35.44 -17.04
CA PRO A 7 21.90 35.58 -17.52
C PRO A 7 20.91 34.79 -16.63
N GLU A 8 19.89 35.46 -16.10
CA GLU A 8 18.76 34.87 -15.44
C GLU A 8 17.99 33.98 -16.44
N THR A 9 18.07 32.67 -16.25
CA THR A 9 17.21 31.75 -16.97
C THR A 9 15.80 31.83 -16.39
N ARG A 10 14.90 32.46 -17.13
CA ARG A 10 13.45 32.49 -16.88
C ARG A 10 12.93 31.07 -16.76
N MET A 11 12.59 30.68 -15.56
CA MET A 11 11.81 29.48 -15.28
C MET A 11 10.32 29.86 -15.39
N THR A 12 9.74 29.68 -16.56
CA THR A 12 8.31 29.84 -16.80
C THR A 12 7.71 28.48 -17.16
N ALA A 13 7.13 27.80 -16.18
CA ALA A 13 5.90 27.04 -16.37
C ALA A 13 5.31 26.77 -14.97
N PRO A 14 4.07 27.20 -14.68
CA PRO A 14 3.37 26.72 -13.51
C PRO A 14 2.98 25.27 -13.79
N LEU A 15 3.47 24.35 -12.96
CA LEU A 15 2.93 23.00 -12.83
C LEU A 15 1.46 23.14 -12.42
N GLY A 16 0.55 22.89 -13.36
CA GLY A 16 -0.87 22.85 -13.11
C GLY A 16 -1.20 21.81 -12.05
N ILE A 17 -1.66 22.28 -10.90
CA ILE A 17 -2.13 21.47 -9.76
C ILE A 17 -3.58 21.01 -10.00
N ASP A 18 -3.89 20.53 -11.20
CA ASP A 18 -5.22 19.97 -11.53
C ASP A 18 -5.27 18.43 -11.49
N ALA A 19 -4.25 17.77 -10.93
CA ALA A 19 -4.19 16.30 -10.84
C ALA A 19 -4.61 15.73 -9.48
N LEU A 20 -5.37 16.49 -8.67
CA LEU A 20 -6.03 15.95 -7.46
C LEU A 20 -7.50 15.63 -7.75
N ALA A 21 -7.74 14.87 -8.81
CA ALA A 21 -8.98 14.12 -8.91
C ALA A 21 -9.00 13.09 -7.76
N GLY A 22 -9.85 13.33 -6.77
CA GLY A 22 -9.91 12.54 -5.55
C GLY A 22 -10.12 11.05 -5.86
N ARG A 23 -9.58 10.18 -5.00
CA ARG A 23 -9.66 8.70 -5.07
C ARG A 23 -11.06 8.17 -5.37
N ARG A 24 -12.12 8.87 -4.95
CA ARG A 24 -13.52 8.56 -5.29
C ARG A 24 -13.85 8.74 -6.78
N THR A 25 -13.19 9.67 -7.46
CA THR A 25 -13.38 9.91 -8.91
C THR A 25 -12.64 8.85 -9.71
N PHE A 26 -11.47 8.39 -9.24
CA PHE A 26 -10.70 7.33 -9.91
C PHE A 26 -11.48 6.02 -9.96
N ILE A 27 -12.10 5.60 -8.85
CA ILE A 27 -12.92 4.37 -8.81
C ILE A 27 -14.17 4.51 -9.71
N LYS A 28 -14.81 5.67 -9.73
CA LYS A 28 -16.00 5.89 -10.54
C LYS A 28 -15.71 6.03 -12.05
N THR A 29 -14.59 6.63 -12.42
CA THR A 29 -14.20 6.79 -13.84
C THR A 29 -13.57 5.53 -14.42
N ALA A 30 -12.86 4.72 -13.64
CA ALA A 30 -12.36 3.42 -14.09
C ALA A 30 -13.48 2.45 -14.44
N ALA A 31 -14.62 2.51 -13.75
CA ALA A 31 -15.80 1.69 -14.03
C ALA A 31 -16.59 2.16 -15.29
N ALA A 32 -16.47 3.43 -15.67
CA ALA A 32 -17.30 4.01 -16.75
C ALA A 32 -16.57 4.17 -18.10
N ALA A 33 -15.24 4.14 -18.15
CA ALA A 33 -14.49 4.59 -19.32
C ALA A 33 -13.70 3.51 -20.08
N GLY A 34 -13.65 2.24 -19.63
CA GLY A 34 -12.93 1.18 -20.37
C GLY A 34 -11.45 1.51 -20.67
N VAL A 35 -10.84 2.42 -19.91
CA VAL A 35 -9.45 2.84 -20.14
C VAL A 35 -8.49 1.77 -19.64
N VAL A 36 -7.98 0.99 -20.57
CA VAL A 36 -6.82 0.10 -20.35
C VAL A 36 -5.60 1.01 -20.18
N LEU A 37 -5.20 1.25 -18.94
CA LEU A 37 -3.90 1.85 -18.67
C LEU A 37 -2.82 0.84 -19.06
N ALA A 38 -1.99 1.20 -20.04
CA ALA A 38 -0.88 0.39 -20.50
C ALA A 38 0.06 0.09 -19.32
N GLY A 39 0.12 -1.18 -18.91
CA GLY A 39 0.94 -1.67 -17.81
C GLY A 39 0.16 -2.24 -16.62
N TRP A 40 -1.08 -1.86 -16.42
CA TRP A 40 -1.94 -2.53 -15.46
C TRP A 40 -2.65 -3.68 -16.15
N LYS A 41 -2.31 -4.91 -15.78
CA LYS A 41 -3.10 -6.09 -16.14
C LYS A 41 -4.15 -6.29 -15.03
N PRO A 42 -5.38 -5.77 -15.18
CA PRO A 42 -6.45 -6.26 -14.33
C PRO A 42 -6.58 -7.73 -14.69
N THR A 43 -6.34 -8.62 -13.74
CA THR A 43 -6.74 -10.02 -13.89
C THR A 43 -8.26 -10.01 -13.89
N LEU A 44 -8.84 -9.83 -15.09
CA LEU A 44 -10.26 -10.07 -15.30
C LEU A 44 -10.47 -11.56 -15.03
N GLY A 45 -11.03 -11.86 -13.86
CA GLY A 45 -11.53 -13.20 -13.59
C GLY A 45 -12.42 -13.64 -14.76
N ARG A 46 -12.34 -14.90 -15.11
CA ARG A 46 -13.11 -15.56 -16.17
C ARG A 46 -14.63 -15.38 -15.93
N GLY A 47 -15.18 -14.21 -16.20
CA GLY A 47 -16.61 -13.95 -15.98
C GLY A 47 -17.02 -12.49 -15.89
N GLY A 48 -16.09 -11.52 -16.05
CA GLY A 48 -16.48 -10.09 -16.08
C GLY A 48 -16.90 -9.52 -14.72
N VAL A 49 -16.75 -10.25 -13.64
CA VAL A 49 -16.93 -9.76 -12.25
C VAL A 49 -15.64 -9.07 -11.84
N LEU A 50 -15.71 -7.84 -11.32
CA LEU A 50 -14.58 -7.16 -10.72
C LEU A 50 -14.00 -8.05 -9.63
N GLN A 51 -12.73 -8.46 -9.80
CA GLN A 51 -12.06 -9.31 -8.85
C GLN A 51 -11.87 -8.53 -7.55
N LYS A 52 -12.21 -9.12 -6.41
CA LYS A 52 -11.99 -8.52 -5.10
C LYS A 52 -10.51 -8.31 -4.88
N LEU A 53 -10.17 -7.26 -4.13
CA LEU A 53 -8.81 -6.96 -3.73
C LEU A 53 -8.39 -7.92 -2.61
N ASN A 54 -7.40 -8.75 -2.87
CA ASN A 54 -6.83 -9.68 -1.89
C ASN A 54 -5.76 -8.95 -1.07
N VAL A 55 -5.95 -8.88 0.24
CA VAL A 55 -5.06 -8.15 1.14
C VAL A 55 -4.40 -9.12 2.13
N ALA A 56 -3.08 -9.02 2.27
CA ALA A 56 -2.33 -9.64 3.35
C ALA A 56 -2.09 -8.60 4.46
N SER A 57 -2.14 -9.02 5.74
CA SER A 57 -1.90 -8.12 6.87
C SER A 57 -0.78 -8.66 7.76
N ILE A 58 0.23 -7.82 8.02
CA ILE A 58 1.38 -8.13 8.87
C ILE A 58 1.34 -7.26 10.13
N GLY A 59 1.34 -7.91 11.30
CA GLY A 59 1.10 -7.27 12.59
C GLY A 59 -0.40 -7.08 12.79
N VAL A 60 -1.08 -8.10 13.32
CA VAL A 60 -2.54 -8.11 13.48
C VAL A 60 -2.98 -7.90 14.93
N GLY A 61 -2.03 -7.60 15.83
CA GLY A 61 -2.28 -7.20 17.22
C GLY A 61 -2.34 -5.70 17.41
N GLY A 62 -2.82 -5.22 18.55
CA GLY A 62 -2.85 -3.81 18.91
C GLY A 62 -3.50 -2.91 17.84
N MET A 63 -2.74 -1.95 17.29
CA MET A 63 -3.23 -1.09 16.20
C MET A 63 -3.58 -1.91 14.95
N GLY A 64 -2.86 -3.00 14.68
CA GLY A 64 -3.14 -3.89 13.55
C GLY A 64 -4.53 -4.52 13.59
N THR A 65 -5.08 -4.76 14.78
CA THR A 65 -6.47 -5.22 14.92
C THR A 65 -7.45 -4.18 14.38
N SER A 66 -7.21 -2.89 14.65
CA SER A 66 -8.05 -1.80 14.16
C SER A 66 -7.92 -1.61 12.65
N ASP A 67 -6.68 -1.64 12.13
CA ASP A 67 -6.42 -1.50 10.70
C ASP A 67 -7.03 -2.67 9.91
N LEU A 68 -6.84 -3.90 10.39
CA LEU A 68 -7.42 -5.10 9.80
C LEU A 68 -8.96 -5.01 9.76
N ALA A 69 -9.59 -4.59 10.86
CA ALA A 69 -11.03 -4.44 10.92
C ALA A 69 -11.56 -3.39 9.93
N GLN A 70 -10.86 -2.26 9.79
CA GLN A 70 -11.24 -1.21 8.84
C GLN A 70 -11.05 -1.65 7.38
N ILE A 71 -9.94 -2.31 7.07
CA ILE A 71 -9.65 -2.81 5.72
C ILE A 71 -10.66 -3.89 5.32
N SER A 72 -10.91 -4.86 6.19
CA SER A 72 -11.83 -5.97 5.92
C SER A 72 -13.30 -5.56 5.88
N SER A 73 -13.66 -4.40 6.41
CA SER A 73 -15.03 -3.88 6.34
C SER A 73 -15.45 -3.45 4.92
N HIS A 74 -14.49 -3.28 4.01
CA HIS A 74 -14.81 -2.92 2.63
C HIS A 74 -15.29 -4.14 1.84
N PRO A 75 -16.44 -4.07 1.16
CA PRO A 75 -17.10 -5.24 0.53
C PRO A 75 -16.28 -5.86 -0.62
N GLU A 76 -15.36 -5.10 -1.21
CA GLU A 76 -14.49 -5.55 -2.30
C GLU A 76 -13.13 -6.07 -1.80
N VAL A 77 -12.94 -6.21 -0.49
CA VAL A 77 -11.70 -6.72 0.11
C VAL A 77 -11.89 -8.15 0.59
N VAL A 78 -10.89 -8.98 0.36
CA VAL A 78 -10.72 -10.31 0.94
C VAL A 78 -9.39 -10.34 1.68
N ILE A 79 -9.38 -10.86 2.90
CA ILE A 79 -8.14 -11.08 3.63
C ILE A 79 -7.57 -12.44 3.21
N ALA A 80 -6.48 -12.39 2.43
CA ALA A 80 -5.81 -13.58 1.91
C ALA A 80 -4.83 -14.19 2.91
N GLY A 81 -4.17 -13.34 3.71
CA GLY A 81 -3.17 -13.77 4.68
C GLY A 81 -3.08 -12.89 5.91
N LEU A 82 -2.74 -13.52 7.02
CA LEU A 82 -2.51 -12.89 8.33
C LEU A 82 -1.13 -13.30 8.84
N CYS A 83 -0.36 -12.35 9.32
CA CYS A 83 0.96 -12.61 9.89
C CYS A 83 1.14 -11.87 11.22
N ASP A 84 1.54 -12.60 12.25
CA ASP A 84 1.97 -12.05 13.54
C ASP A 84 2.88 -13.04 14.24
N THR A 85 3.94 -12.56 14.88
CA THR A 85 4.84 -13.40 15.69
C THR A 85 4.20 -13.86 17.01
N ASP A 86 3.18 -13.14 17.49
CA ASP A 86 2.36 -13.55 18.63
C ASP A 86 1.21 -14.46 18.19
N SER A 87 1.28 -15.73 18.56
CA SER A 87 0.26 -16.73 18.25
C SER A 87 -1.13 -16.38 18.79
N ASN A 88 -1.23 -15.62 19.88
CA ASN A 88 -2.52 -15.18 20.44
C ASN A 88 -3.17 -14.13 19.54
N ASN A 89 -2.39 -13.15 19.05
CA ASN A 89 -2.90 -12.14 18.11
C ASN A 89 -3.31 -12.81 16.80
N LEU A 90 -2.45 -13.68 16.27
CA LEU A 90 -2.71 -14.44 15.06
C LEU A 90 -3.95 -15.34 15.18
N GLY A 91 -4.13 -15.99 16.33
CA GLY A 91 -5.30 -16.82 16.61
C GLY A 91 -6.59 -16.02 16.65
N LYS A 92 -6.60 -14.85 17.31
CA LYS A 92 -7.75 -13.94 17.37
C LYS A 92 -8.13 -13.42 15.99
N ALA A 93 -7.16 -12.92 15.23
CA ALA A 93 -7.38 -12.43 13.87
C ALA A 93 -7.89 -13.54 12.95
N GLY A 94 -7.30 -14.73 13.04
CA GLY A 94 -7.71 -15.89 12.25
C GLY A 94 -9.11 -16.42 12.59
N SER A 95 -9.60 -16.20 13.80
CA SER A 95 -10.99 -16.55 14.15
C SER A 95 -12.00 -15.61 13.47
N LEU A 96 -11.63 -14.37 13.19
CA LEU A 96 -12.45 -13.39 12.46
C LEU A 96 -12.35 -13.56 10.94
N HIS A 97 -11.24 -14.13 10.46
CA HIS A 97 -10.96 -14.36 9.04
C HIS A 97 -10.54 -15.82 8.83
N PRO A 98 -11.47 -16.78 8.93
CA PRO A 98 -11.16 -18.21 8.93
C PRO A 98 -10.54 -18.70 7.61
N ASP A 99 -10.85 -18.05 6.50
CA ASP A 99 -10.34 -18.41 5.16
C ASP A 99 -8.94 -17.86 4.89
N ALA A 100 -8.43 -16.93 5.71
CA ALA A 100 -7.11 -16.36 5.55
C ALA A 100 -6.01 -17.35 5.99
N LYS A 101 -4.96 -17.48 5.18
CA LYS A 101 -3.77 -18.25 5.55
C LYS A 101 -3.03 -17.54 6.70
N ARG A 102 -2.41 -18.30 7.61
CA ARG A 102 -1.78 -17.76 8.82
C ARG A 102 -0.30 -18.07 8.82
N PHE A 103 0.52 -17.05 9.18
CA PHE A 103 1.97 -17.11 9.15
C PHE A 103 2.57 -16.48 10.42
N ALA A 104 3.64 -17.07 10.94
CA ALA A 104 4.43 -16.48 12.03
C ALA A 104 5.56 -15.57 11.50
N ASP A 105 5.98 -15.74 10.26
CA ASP A 105 7.02 -14.94 9.58
C ASP A 105 6.45 -14.33 8.29
N GLY A 106 6.64 -13.02 8.13
CA GLY A 106 6.16 -12.30 6.95
C GLY A 106 6.87 -12.72 5.66
N ARG A 107 8.12 -13.17 5.72
CA ARG A 107 8.83 -13.71 4.55
C ARG A 107 8.17 -14.98 4.03
N GLU A 108 7.87 -15.89 4.94
CA GLU A 108 7.13 -17.11 4.61
C GLU A 108 5.75 -16.77 3.99
N MET A 109 5.08 -15.74 4.53
CA MET A 109 3.82 -15.26 3.96
C MET A 109 3.97 -14.77 2.52
N PHE A 110 4.96 -13.94 2.22
CA PHE A 110 5.22 -13.47 0.86
C PHE A 110 5.52 -14.62 -0.10
N ASP A 111 6.39 -15.55 0.31
CA ASP A 111 6.80 -16.69 -0.49
C ASP A 111 5.63 -17.65 -0.75
N SER A 112 4.81 -17.90 0.28
CA SER A 112 3.71 -18.87 0.21
C SER A 112 2.47 -18.32 -0.51
N LEU A 113 2.17 -17.03 -0.38
CA LEU A 113 1.03 -16.40 -1.06
C LEU A 113 1.36 -16.02 -2.50
N GLY A 114 2.59 -15.62 -2.79
CA GLY A 114 3.02 -15.24 -4.14
C GLY A 114 2.06 -14.25 -4.80
N ASP A 115 1.35 -14.71 -5.84
CA ASP A 115 0.39 -13.90 -6.60
C ASP A 115 -1.05 -13.96 -6.05
N GLU A 116 -1.28 -14.65 -4.92
CA GLU A 116 -2.62 -14.78 -4.33
C GLU A 116 -3.08 -13.49 -3.60
N PHE A 117 -2.22 -12.47 -3.46
CA PHE A 117 -2.59 -11.19 -2.87
C PHE A 117 -2.11 -10.00 -3.72
N ASP A 118 -2.83 -8.90 -3.63
CA ASP A 118 -2.61 -7.68 -4.42
C ASP A 118 -1.98 -6.56 -3.59
N ALA A 119 -2.32 -6.52 -2.30
CA ALA A 119 -1.92 -5.46 -1.40
C ALA A 119 -1.51 -6.01 -0.03
N VAL A 120 -0.63 -5.27 0.67
CA VAL A 120 -0.23 -5.59 2.04
C VAL A 120 -0.47 -4.42 2.98
N SER A 121 -1.00 -4.72 4.16
CA SER A 121 -1.08 -3.81 5.30
C SER A 121 0.00 -4.17 6.32
N ILE A 122 0.83 -3.21 6.69
CA ILE A 122 1.95 -3.39 7.63
C ILE A 122 1.70 -2.54 8.87
N THR A 123 1.49 -3.21 10.00
CA THR A 123 1.24 -2.60 11.31
C THR A 123 2.09 -3.28 12.40
N THR A 124 3.34 -3.51 12.07
CA THR A 124 4.37 -4.09 12.96
C THR A 124 4.99 -3.00 13.85
N PRO A 125 5.92 -3.35 14.76
CA PRO A 125 6.80 -2.37 15.37
C PRO A 125 7.63 -1.60 14.33
N ASP A 126 7.90 -0.33 14.61
CA ASP A 126 8.46 0.67 13.69
C ASP A 126 9.69 0.19 12.90
N HIS A 127 10.59 -0.55 13.55
CA HIS A 127 11.83 -1.06 12.96
C HIS A 127 11.63 -2.12 11.86
N MET A 128 10.44 -2.70 11.78
CA MET A 128 10.08 -3.69 10.75
C MET A 128 9.33 -3.10 9.56
N HIS A 129 8.87 -1.84 9.67
CA HIS A 129 8.10 -1.19 8.62
C HIS A 129 8.83 -1.17 7.29
N ALA A 130 10.09 -0.68 7.28
CA ALA A 130 10.88 -0.57 6.05
C ALA A 130 11.19 -1.94 5.44
N VAL A 131 11.42 -2.96 6.27
CA VAL A 131 11.73 -4.32 5.81
C VAL A 131 10.56 -4.87 4.98
N TYR A 132 9.37 -4.89 5.57
CA TYR A 132 8.19 -5.43 4.87
C TYR A 132 7.68 -4.52 3.75
N ALA A 133 7.81 -3.20 3.91
CA ALA A 133 7.47 -2.26 2.85
C ALA A 133 8.35 -2.44 1.60
N MET A 134 9.66 -2.66 1.79
CA MET A 134 10.57 -2.94 0.69
C MET A 134 10.26 -4.29 0.03
N MET A 135 9.92 -5.32 0.81
CA MET A 135 9.48 -6.61 0.28
C MET A 135 8.22 -6.46 -0.59
N ALA A 136 7.24 -5.67 -0.13
CA ALA A 136 6.03 -5.40 -0.87
C ALA A 136 6.31 -4.72 -2.23
N LEU A 137 7.13 -3.66 -2.22
CA LEU A 137 7.50 -2.95 -3.45
C LEU A 137 8.28 -3.83 -4.43
N ASN A 138 9.18 -4.69 -3.92
CA ASN A 138 9.95 -5.63 -4.76
C ASN A 138 9.08 -6.78 -5.30
N ALA A 139 7.96 -7.09 -4.66
CA ALA A 139 7.00 -8.10 -5.09
C ALA A 139 5.83 -7.50 -5.90
N ASP A 140 5.94 -6.24 -6.33
CA ASP A 140 4.91 -5.52 -7.09
C ASP A 140 3.54 -5.48 -6.38
N LYS A 141 3.53 -5.34 -5.03
CA LYS A 141 2.31 -5.27 -4.23
C LYS A 141 2.00 -3.84 -3.80
N HIS A 142 0.73 -3.47 -3.81
CA HIS A 142 0.25 -2.23 -3.20
C HIS A 142 0.54 -2.23 -1.70
N LEU A 143 0.77 -1.07 -1.11
CA LEU A 143 1.28 -0.93 0.25
C LEU A 143 0.49 0.08 1.08
N TYR A 144 -0.01 -0.37 2.22
CA TYR A 144 -0.36 0.47 3.36
C TYR A 144 0.60 0.17 4.50
N CYS A 145 1.31 1.17 5.01
CA CYS A 145 2.25 1.02 6.12
C CYS A 145 1.93 2.03 7.22
N GLN A 146 1.86 1.56 8.45
CA GLN A 146 1.62 2.42 9.62
C GLN A 146 2.72 3.48 9.80
N LYS A 147 2.37 4.53 10.54
CA LYS A 147 3.31 5.58 10.95
C LYS A 147 4.17 5.09 12.14
N PRO A 148 5.42 5.51 12.23
CA PRO A 148 6.22 6.18 11.21
C PRO A 148 6.52 5.24 10.05
N LEU A 149 6.69 5.77 8.84
CA LEU A 149 6.90 4.95 7.65
C LEU A 149 8.13 4.04 7.76
N ALA A 150 9.17 4.52 8.43
CA ALA A 150 10.40 3.77 8.70
C ALA A 150 11.12 4.31 9.93
N TRP A 151 12.04 3.53 10.48
CA TRP A 151 12.82 3.85 11.67
C TRP A 151 13.90 4.92 11.42
N SER A 152 14.44 4.99 10.20
CA SER A 152 15.56 5.89 9.88
C SER A 152 15.33 6.72 8.62
N VAL A 153 16.07 7.84 8.50
CA VAL A 153 16.08 8.66 7.29
C VAL A 153 16.58 7.88 6.07
N HIS A 154 17.56 6.99 6.29
CA HIS A 154 18.09 6.14 5.22
C HIS A 154 17.01 5.23 4.64
N GLU A 155 16.26 4.53 5.49
CA GLU A 155 15.15 3.67 5.08
C GLU A 155 14.04 4.45 4.37
N ASN A 156 13.66 5.61 4.89
CA ASN A 156 12.66 6.47 4.24
C ASN A 156 13.09 6.88 2.82
N ARG A 157 14.37 7.22 2.62
CA ARG A 157 14.90 7.55 1.29
C ARG A 157 14.93 6.33 0.36
N ALA A 158 15.26 5.14 0.88
CA ALA A 158 15.23 3.91 0.11
C ALA A 158 13.80 3.57 -0.34
N LEU A 159 12.82 3.65 0.55
CA LEU A 159 11.40 3.44 0.24
C LEU A 159 10.87 4.45 -0.78
N ALA A 160 11.21 5.74 -0.62
CA ALA A 160 10.82 6.77 -1.58
C ALA A 160 11.36 6.50 -2.98
N LYS A 161 12.63 6.06 -3.07
CA LYS A 161 13.26 5.67 -4.34
C LYS A 161 12.56 4.44 -4.96
N ALA A 162 12.28 3.42 -4.15
CA ALA A 162 11.60 2.22 -4.62
C ALA A 162 10.17 2.50 -5.08
N ALA A 163 9.40 3.31 -4.34
CA ALA A 163 8.05 3.72 -4.72
C ALA A 163 8.05 4.55 -6.02
N ALA A 164 9.02 5.46 -6.20
CA ALA A 164 9.15 6.24 -7.43
C ALA A 164 9.52 5.38 -8.65
N ALA A 165 10.23 4.26 -8.45
CA ALA A 165 10.53 3.30 -9.51
C ALA A 165 9.31 2.45 -9.92
N ASN A 166 8.27 2.40 -9.08
CA ASN A 166 7.05 1.61 -9.28
C ASN A 166 5.79 2.50 -9.29
N PRO A 167 5.62 3.41 -10.25
CA PRO A 167 4.53 4.40 -10.25
C PRO A 167 3.13 3.79 -10.40
N GLY A 168 3.04 2.52 -10.79
CA GLY A 168 1.78 1.76 -10.85
C GLY A 168 1.28 1.26 -9.50
N LEU A 169 2.12 1.28 -8.47
CA LEU A 169 1.75 0.82 -7.15
C LEU A 169 1.14 1.95 -6.30
N ALA A 170 0.02 1.67 -5.66
CA ALA A 170 -0.53 2.54 -4.64
C ALA A 170 0.25 2.34 -3.34
N THR A 171 0.84 3.42 -2.82
CA THR A 171 1.54 3.42 -1.54
C THR A 171 0.92 4.45 -0.60
N GLN A 172 0.69 4.07 0.65
CA GLN A 172 0.05 4.94 1.64
C GLN A 172 0.67 4.74 3.02
N MET A 173 1.08 5.83 3.67
CA MET A 173 1.40 5.81 5.09
C MET A 173 0.13 6.03 5.93
N GLY A 174 -0.01 5.29 7.04
CA GLY A 174 -1.11 5.41 7.99
C GLY A 174 -1.00 6.69 8.82
N THR A 175 -1.84 7.68 8.51
CA THR A 175 -1.94 8.96 9.24
C THR A 175 -3.39 9.21 9.65
N GLN A 176 -3.95 8.31 10.46
CA GLN A 176 -5.38 8.27 10.77
C GLN A 176 -5.94 9.58 11.30
N ASN A 177 -5.17 10.32 12.11
CA ASN A 177 -5.62 11.59 12.67
C ASN A 177 -5.65 12.74 11.65
N ALA A 178 -4.87 12.66 10.58
CA ALA A 178 -4.83 13.69 9.54
C ALA A 178 -6.10 13.71 8.67
N SER A 179 -6.90 12.64 8.72
CA SER A 179 -8.13 12.50 7.92
C SER A 179 -9.40 12.79 8.70
N ARG A 180 -9.30 13.18 9.99
CA ARG A 180 -10.47 13.55 10.78
C ARG A 180 -10.88 14.99 10.44
N PRO A 181 -12.16 15.26 10.16
CA PRO A 181 -12.64 16.64 10.10
C PRO A 181 -12.43 17.29 11.46
N MET A 182 -11.90 18.50 11.47
CA MET A 182 -11.78 19.35 12.65
C MET A 182 -13.15 19.86 13.08
#